data_355a561632b02c5a15fef99f9e53a25e
#
_entry.id   355a561632b02c5a15fef99f9e53a25e
#
_cell.length_a   1.000
_cell.length_b   1.000
_cell.length_c   1.000
_cell.angle_alpha   90.00
_cell.angle_beta   90.00
_cell.angle_gamma   90.00
#
_symmetry.space_group_name_H-M   'P 1'
#
loop_
_entity.id
_entity.type
_entity.pdbx_description
1 polymer ?
#
loop_
_entity_poly.entity_id
_entity_poly.type
_entity_poly.pdbx_seq_one_letter_code
_entity_poly.pdbx_strand_id
1 'polypeptide(L)'
;MQSKMDLGTAAYDGVEEIVAKNQRLVQQLNTGIHSTNEVLSIVSQITNERIDGSTEIRLPFQTDFGRNLHIGKKVFINSGSMFVDLGGIYIGDHVLIGPNVTIASVNHRLEPSERRKLDLDSVCIHNNAWLGANVTVTPGVIIGENAVVAAGAVVTRDVPPNAVVAGIPARVIKIIKSTKEDQK
;
A
#
# COMPACT_ATOMS: atom_id res chain seq x y z
N MET A 1 9.53 7.58 -9.23
CA MET A 1 10.46 8.73 -9.37
C MET A 1 10.63 9.33 -7.99
N GLN A 2 11.83 9.26 -7.44
CA GLN A 2 12.11 9.76 -6.09
C GLN A 2 11.95 11.29 -6.06
N SER A 3 11.15 11.80 -5.15
CA SER A 3 10.97 13.23 -4.93
C SER A 3 11.27 13.59 -3.48
N LYS A 4 11.46 14.89 -3.21
CA LYS A 4 11.78 15.40 -1.88
C LYS A 4 10.73 16.41 -1.45
N MET A 5 10.37 16.39 -0.18
CA MET A 5 9.45 17.35 0.40
C MET A 5 10.01 17.90 1.72
N ASP A 6 10.00 19.21 1.85
CA ASP A 6 10.45 19.88 3.06
C ASP A 6 9.23 20.39 3.85
N LEU A 7 9.18 20.05 5.14
CA LEU A 7 8.15 20.54 6.06
C LEU A 7 8.27 22.06 6.25
N GLY A 8 7.14 22.72 6.41
CA GLY A 8 7.11 24.19 6.55
C GLY A 8 7.16 24.96 5.21
N THR A 9 6.88 24.28 4.10
CA THR A 9 6.66 24.90 2.80
C THR A 9 5.15 24.97 2.49
N ALA A 10 4.73 25.94 1.66
CA ALA A 10 3.33 26.06 1.25
C ALA A 10 2.79 24.78 0.59
N ALA A 11 3.66 24.01 -0.08
CA ALA A 11 3.29 22.69 -0.62
C ALA A 11 2.96 21.68 0.50
N TYR A 12 3.69 21.70 1.60
CA TYR A 12 3.42 20.83 2.74
C TYR A 12 2.18 21.27 3.53
N ASP A 13 1.92 22.57 3.63
CA ASP A 13 0.71 23.09 4.31
C ASP A 13 -0.56 22.55 3.61
N GLY A 14 -0.58 22.49 2.28
CA GLY A 14 -1.66 21.87 1.52
C GLY A 14 -1.81 20.35 1.76
N VAL A 15 -0.71 19.65 2.05
CA VAL A 15 -0.74 18.23 2.47
C VAL A 15 -1.39 18.08 3.83
N GLU A 16 -1.03 18.90 4.82
CA GLU A 16 -1.59 18.84 6.16
C GLU A 16 -3.10 19.07 6.21
N GLU A 17 -3.63 19.98 5.37
CA GLU A 17 -5.08 20.18 5.24
C GLU A 17 -5.79 18.92 4.75
N ILE A 18 -5.20 18.22 3.76
CA ILE A 18 -5.74 16.97 3.23
C ILE A 18 -5.66 15.87 4.29
N VAL A 19 -4.51 15.74 4.96
CA VAL A 19 -4.31 14.76 6.06
C VAL A 19 -5.37 14.96 7.15
N ALA A 20 -5.57 16.20 7.60
CA ALA A 20 -6.57 16.50 8.64
C ALA A 20 -8.00 16.13 8.20
N LYS A 21 -8.35 16.36 6.93
CA LYS A 21 -9.64 15.94 6.36
C LYS A 21 -9.75 14.42 6.30
N ASN A 22 -8.71 13.74 5.81
CA ASN A 22 -8.71 12.30 5.65
C ASN A 22 -8.75 11.56 6.99
N GLN A 23 -8.07 12.05 8.01
CA GLN A 23 -8.15 11.46 9.36
C GLN A 23 -9.59 11.38 9.88
N ARG A 24 -10.42 12.39 9.59
CA ARG A 24 -11.85 12.35 9.96
C ARG A 24 -12.61 11.27 9.20
N LEU A 25 -12.34 11.10 7.89
CA LEU A 25 -12.96 10.05 7.08
C LEU A 25 -12.49 8.66 7.52
N VAL A 26 -11.21 8.49 7.82
CA VAL A 26 -10.65 7.23 8.36
C VAL A 26 -11.26 6.90 9.72
N GLN A 27 -11.42 7.89 10.60
CA GLN A 27 -12.11 7.69 11.89
C GLN A 27 -13.57 7.28 11.67
N GLN A 28 -14.30 7.97 10.79
CA GLN A 28 -15.67 7.60 10.42
C GLN A 28 -15.74 6.17 9.87
N LEU A 29 -14.85 5.81 8.95
CA LEU A 29 -14.78 4.49 8.35
C LEU A 29 -14.56 3.39 9.38
N ASN A 30 -13.73 3.63 10.38
CA ASN A 30 -13.33 2.62 11.37
C ASN A 30 -14.24 2.58 12.61
N THR A 31 -15.31 3.40 12.65
CA THR A 31 -16.26 3.42 13.75
C THR A 31 -17.67 3.11 13.26
N GLY A 32 -18.42 2.36 14.05
CA GLY A 32 -19.78 1.97 13.69
C GLY A 32 -19.88 0.72 12.80
N ILE A 33 -21.05 0.54 12.21
CA ILE A 33 -21.36 -0.60 11.32
C ILE A 33 -21.58 -0.05 9.91
N HIS A 34 -20.83 -0.59 8.95
CA HIS A 34 -20.91 -0.19 7.55
C HIS A 34 -21.21 -1.39 6.65
N SER A 35 -22.07 -1.19 5.67
CA SER A 35 -22.21 -2.09 4.54
C SER A 35 -20.98 -2.01 3.62
N THR A 36 -20.75 -3.02 2.80
CA THR A 36 -19.65 -3.02 1.81
C THR A 36 -19.68 -1.78 0.92
N ASN A 37 -20.84 -1.35 0.47
CA ASN A 37 -21.00 -0.17 -0.39
C ASN A 37 -20.62 1.13 0.34
N GLU A 38 -20.94 1.25 1.62
CA GLU A 38 -20.56 2.41 2.43
C GLU A 38 -19.04 2.45 2.64
N VAL A 39 -18.39 1.30 2.92
CA VAL A 39 -16.94 1.20 3.01
C VAL A 39 -16.30 1.70 1.70
N LEU A 40 -16.70 1.17 0.54
CA LEU A 40 -16.16 1.58 -0.76
C LEU A 40 -16.41 3.06 -1.05
N SER A 41 -17.58 3.59 -0.66
CA SER A 41 -17.92 5.00 -0.82
C SER A 41 -17.01 5.92 0.01
N ILE A 42 -16.75 5.57 1.28
CA ILE A 42 -15.87 6.37 2.15
C ILE A 42 -14.42 6.28 1.67
N VAL A 43 -13.94 5.09 1.28
CA VAL A 43 -12.59 4.94 0.73
C VAL A 43 -12.46 5.72 -0.58
N SER A 44 -13.48 5.75 -1.44
CA SER A 44 -13.49 6.59 -2.65
C SER A 44 -13.39 8.10 -2.33
N GLN A 45 -13.97 8.55 -1.21
CA GLN A 45 -13.81 9.93 -0.75
C GLN A 45 -12.40 10.20 -0.22
N ILE A 46 -11.80 9.23 0.48
CA ILE A 46 -10.42 9.30 0.97
C ILE A 46 -9.45 9.41 -0.20
N THR A 47 -9.54 8.53 -1.19
CA THR A 47 -8.62 8.49 -2.33
C THR A 47 -8.93 9.55 -3.39
N ASN A 48 -10.15 10.10 -3.39
CA ASN A 48 -10.70 10.94 -4.46
C ASN A 48 -10.78 10.21 -5.81
N GLU A 49 -10.81 8.89 -5.78
CA GLU A 49 -10.96 8.01 -6.93
C GLU A 49 -12.10 7.02 -6.65
N ARG A 50 -12.80 6.62 -7.70
CA ARG A 50 -13.84 5.61 -7.56
C ARG A 50 -13.20 4.23 -7.35
N ILE A 51 -13.42 3.63 -6.19
CA ILE A 51 -13.04 2.25 -5.94
C ILE A 51 -14.01 1.31 -6.67
N ASP A 52 -13.47 0.32 -7.37
CA ASP A 52 -14.27 -0.66 -8.11
C ASP A 52 -15.10 -1.53 -7.17
N GLY A 53 -16.37 -1.77 -7.53
CA GLY A 53 -17.30 -2.55 -6.71
C GLY A 53 -16.95 -4.02 -6.51
N SER A 54 -15.97 -4.55 -7.25
CA SER A 54 -15.43 -5.90 -7.07
C SER A 54 -14.32 -5.98 -6.01
N THR A 55 -13.87 -4.83 -5.47
CA THR A 55 -12.85 -4.74 -4.43
C THR A 55 -13.48 -4.93 -3.06
N GLU A 56 -12.82 -5.68 -2.19
CA GLU A 56 -13.26 -5.95 -0.83
C GLU A 56 -12.25 -5.37 0.17
N ILE A 57 -12.74 -4.58 1.13
CA ILE A 57 -11.93 -3.93 2.17
C ILE A 57 -12.49 -4.30 3.54
N ARG A 58 -11.65 -4.91 4.38
CA ARG A 58 -11.93 -5.25 5.78
C ARG A 58 -11.41 -4.16 6.71
N LEU A 59 -12.22 -3.79 7.68
CA LEU A 59 -11.87 -2.78 8.68
C LEU A 59 -11.11 -3.40 9.87
N PRO A 60 -10.25 -2.63 10.57
CA PRO A 60 -9.89 -1.26 10.28
C PRO A 60 -9.01 -1.10 9.04
N PHE A 61 -9.20 0.00 8.31
CA PHE A 61 -8.38 0.45 7.19
C PHE A 61 -7.72 1.78 7.56
N GLN A 62 -6.43 1.93 7.30
CA GLN A 62 -5.66 3.11 7.70
C GLN A 62 -4.89 3.68 6.51
N THR A 63 -4.90 5.00 6.39
CA THR A 63 -4.03 5.75 5.49
C THR A 63 -3.75 7.12 6.08
N ASP A 64 -2.59 7.71 5.77
CA ASP A 64 -2.26 9.05 6.24
C ASP A 64 -2.76 10.14 5.27
N PHE A 65 -2.33 10.14 4.03
CA PHE A 65 -2.68 11.14 3.04
C PHE A 65 -3.92 10.75 2.21
N GLY A 66 -3.99 9.50 1.76
CA GLY A 66 -5.08 8.89 1.02
C GLY A 66 -5.13 9.24 -0.46
N ARG A 67 -4.69 10.44 -0.86
CA ARG A 67 -4.83 10.95 -2.23
C ARG A 67 -3.90 10.31 -3.25
N ASN A 68 -2.84 9.68 -2.78
CA ASN A 68 -1.86 9.00 -3.63
C ASN A 68 -1.94 7.47 -3.47
N LEU A 69 -3.06 6.95 -2.95
CA LEU A 69 -3.37 5.54 -2.89
C LEU A 69 -4.30 5.15 -4.03
N HIS A 70 -3.78 4.38 -4.99
CA HIS A 70 -4.50 3.91 -6.16
C HIS A 70 -4.76 2.41 -6.04
N ILE A 71 -6.04 2.01 -6.15
CA ILE A 71 -6.47 0.63 -5.91
C ILE A 71 -7.16 0.10 -7.17
N GLY A 72 -6.64 -1.00 -7.70
CA GLY A 72 -7.19 -1.70 -8.87
C GLY A 72 -8.50 -2.44 -8.59
N LYS A 73 -8.90 -3.29 -9.53
CA LYS A 73 -10.13 -4.08 -9.48
C LYS A 73 -9.89 -5.43 -8.81
N LYS A 74 -10.93 -5.98 -8.19
CA LYS A 74 -10.89 -7.30 -7.54
C LYS A 74 -9.77 -7.42 -6.51
N VAL A 75 -9.40 -6.32 -5.88
CA VAL A 75 -8.41 -6.27 -4.80
C VAL A 75 -9.08 -6.72 -3.50
N PHE A 76 -8.37 -7.50 -2.71
CA PHE A 76 -8.77 -7.81 -1.33
C PHE A 76 -7.79 -7.18 -0.36
N ILE A 77 -8.28 -6.31 0.52
CA ILE A 77 -7.50 -5.68 1.60
C ILE A 77 -8.05 -6.17 2.93
N ASN A 78 -7.24 -6.91 3.68
CA ASN A 78 -7.64 -7.44 4.99
C ASN A 78 -7.45 -6.40 6.11
N SER A 79 -8.02 -6.69 7.28
CA SER A 79 -8.08 -5.81 8.45
C SER A 79 -6.70 -5.36 8.94
N GLY A 80 -6.63 -4.12 9.42
CA GLY A 80 -5.44 -3.56 10.06
C GLY A 80 -4.36 -3.09 9.09
N SER A 81 -4.64 -3.09 7.77
CA SER A 81 -3.68 -2.60 6.79
C SER A 81 -3.48 -1.09 6.90
N MET A 82 -2.21 -0.63 6.80
CA MET A 82 -1.79 0.76 6.87
C MET A 82 -1.05 1.18 5.60
N PHE A 83 -1.47 2.29 5.01
CA PHE A 83 -0.88 2.87 3.80
C PHE A 83 -0.34 4.28 4.11
N VAL A 84 0.99 4.43 4.06
CA VAL A 84 1.67 5.74 4.17
C VAL A 84 1.96 6.21 2.76
N ASP A 85 0.98 6.88 2.15
CA ASP A 85 0.86 6.99 0.70
C ASP A 85 1.30 8.34 0.10
N LEU A 86 1.88 9.26 0.86
CA LEU A 86 2.27 10.58 0.34
C LEU A 86 3.20 10.50 -0.88
N GLY A 87 4.08 9.50 -0.97
CA GLY A 87 4.97 9.25 -2.11
C GLY A 87 4.34 8.44 -3.25
N GLY A 88 3.12 7.96 -3.08
CA GLY A 88 2.37 7.15 -4.04
C GLY A 88 2.42 5.65 -3.74
N ILE A 89 1.24 5.02 -3.71
CA ILE A 89 1.08 3.56 -3.60
C ILE A 89 0.12 3.12 -4.71
N TYR A 90 0.59 2.23 -5.58
CA TYR A 90 -0.16 1.74 -6.73
C TYR A 90 -0.40 0.24 -6.57
N ILE A 91 -1.66 -0.15 -6.41
CA ILE A 91 -2.09 -1.54 -6.23
C ILE A 91 -2.81 -2.00 -7.49
N GLY A 92 -2.25 -2.98 -8.17
CA GLY A 92 -2.81 -3.56 -9.40
C GLY A 92 -4.05 -4.41 -9.17
N ASP A 93 -4.58 -4.96 -10.24
CA ASP A 93 -5.77 -5.79 -10.20
C ASP A 93 -5.51 -7.16 -9.54
N HIS A 94 -6.53 -7.74 -8.90
CA HIS A 94 -6.48 -9.06 -8.25
C HIS A 94 -5.43 -9.22 -7.14
N VAL A 95 -4.91 -8.12 -6.58
CA VAL A 95 -3.95 -8.17 -5.47
C VAL A 95 -4.65 -8.61 -4.19
N LEU A 96 -3.97 -9.48 -3.41
CA LEU A 96 -4.40 -9.91 -2.10
C LEU A 96 -3.49 -9.32 -1.03
N ILE A 97 -4.05 -8.53 -0.12
CA ILE A 97 -3.33 -7.93 1.01
C ILE A 97 -3.83 -8.58 2.30
N GLY A 98 -2.94 -9.27 2.98
CA GLY A 98 -3.20 -9.93 4.27
C GLY A 98 -3.40 -8.94 5.43
N PRO A 99 -3.80 -9.43 6.60
CA PRO A 99 -4.05 -8.56 7.76
C PRO A 99 -2.77 -7.90 8.25
N ASN A 100 -2.92 -6.67 8.78
CA ASN A 100 -1.83 -5.88 9.37
C ASN A 100 -0.64 -5.64 8.41
N VAL A 101 -0.87 -5.57 7.12
CA VAL A 101 0.16 -5.18 6.15
C VAL A 101 0.40 -3.69 6.25
N THR A 102 1.68 -3.29 6.27
CA THR A 102 2.10 -1.88 6.21
C THR A 102 2.85 -1.61 4.91
N ILE A 103 2.40 -0.63 4.15
CA ILE A 103 3.06 -0.18 2.93
C ILE A 103 3.41 1.30 3.10
N ALA A 104 4.70 1.62 3.00
CA ALA A 104 5.17 3.00 3.14
C ALA A 104 5.86 3.47 1.86
N SER A 105 5.50 4.65 1.41
CA SER A 105 6.13 5.37 0.29
C SER A 105 6.93 6.59 0.74
N VAL A 106 7.16 6.72 2.05
CA VAL A 106 7.79 7.88 2.70
C VAL A 106 8.91 7.44 3.63
N ASN A 107 10.05 8.10 3.53
CA ASN A 107 11.14 8.04 4.51
C ASN A 107 11.44 9.43 5.06
N HIS A 108 11.93 9.49 6.29
CA HIS A 108 12.63 10.65 6.81
C HIS A 108 14.10 10.60 6.43
N ARG A 109 14.73 11.77 6.21
CA ARG A 109 16.17 11.82 5.91
C ARG A 109 17.00 11.30 7.07
N LEU A 110 18.13 10.66 6.74
CA LEU A 110 19.00 10.02 7.73
C LEU A 110 19.80 11.03 8.54
N GLU A 111 20.15 12.20 7.97
CA GLU A 111 20.85 13.27 8.67
C GLU A 111 20.02 13.79 9.83
N PRO A 112 20.58 13.81 11.06
CA PRO A 112 19.82 14.25 12.25
C PRO A 112 19.25 15.65 12.13
N SER A 113 19.97 16.58 11.51
CA SER A 113 19.53 17.97 11.27
C SER A 113 18.43 18.11 10.24
N GLU A 114 18.25 17.10 9.37
CA GLU A 114 17.25 17.08 8.31
C GLU A 114 16.15 16.04 8.56
N ARG A 115 16.10 15.41 9.74
CA ARG A 115 15.21 14.28 10.07
C ARG A 115 13.72 14.58 9.83
N ARG A 116 13.30 15.82 9.88
CA ARG A 116 11.91 16.22 9.61
C ARG A 116 11.61 16.38 8.12
N LYS A 117 12.60 16.40 7.24
CA LYS A 117 12.39 16.42 5.79
C LYS A 117 12.07 15.02 5.28
N LEU A 118 11.33 14.95 4.19
CA LEU A 118 10.82 13.70 3.64
C LEU A 118 11.49 13.36 2.32
N ASP A 119 11.81 12.09 2.13
CA ASP A 119 12.14 11.47 0.87
C ASP A 119 10.96 10.59 0.46
N LEU A 120 10.39 10.86 -0.71
CA LEU A 120 9.20 10.21 -1.23
C LEU A 120 9.62 9.27 -2.37
N ASP A 121 9.20 8.01 -2.29
CA ASP A 121 9.48 7.03 -3.33
C ASP A 121 8.33 6.04 -3.45
N SER A 122 7.73 5.99 -4.64
CA SER A 122 6.47 5.25 -4.83
C SER A 122 6.65 3.74 -4.70
N VAL A 123 5.62 3.08 -4.19
CA VAL A 123 5.53 1.62 -4.14
C VAL A 123 4.53 1.14 -5.19
N CYS A 124 4.94 0.13 -5.98
CA CYS A 124 4.08 -0.49 -6.98
C CYS A 124 3.87 -1.97 -6.67
N ILE A 125 2.62 -2.40 -6.59
CA ILE A 125 2.25 -3.81 -6.42
C ILE A 125 1.52 -4.23 -7.69
N HIS A 126 2.14 -5.08 -8.47
CA HIS A 126 1.60 -5.52 -9.76
C HIS A 126 0.49 -6.55 -9.57
N ASN A 127 -0.21 -6.81 -10.68
CA ASN A 127 -1.40 -7.65 -10.70
C ASN A 127 -1.15 -9.04 -10.08
N ASN A 128 -2.19 -9.53 -9.39
CA ASN A 128 -2.22 -10.88 -8.81
C ASN A 128 -1.10 -11.15 -7.77
N ALA A 129 -0.45 -10.12 -7.23
CA ALA A 129 0.49 -10.30 -6.12
C ALA A 129 -0.26 -10.61 -4.82
N TRP A 130 0.39 -11.39 -3.94
CA TRP A 130 -0.14 -11.73 -2.63
C TRP A 130 0.84 -11.33 -1.53
N LEU A 131 0.43 -10.45 -0.65
CA LEU A 131 1.14 -10.06 0.57
C LEU A 131 0.51 -10.79 1.75
N GLY A 132 1.29 -11.64 2.43
CA GLY A 132 0.86 -12.35 3.65
C GLY A 132 0.66 -11.40 4.84
N ALA A 133 0.15 -11.95 5.94
CA ALA A 133 -0.09 -11.18 7.17
C ALA A 133 1.19 -10.52 7.72
N ASN A 134 1.06 -9.31 8.29
CA ASN A 134 2.14 -8.56 8.93
C ASN A 134 3.36 -8.27 8.00
N VAL A 135 3.15 -8.22 6.69
CA VAL A 135 4.18 -7.79 5.74
C VAL A 135 4.41 -6.30 5.85
N THR A 136 5.68 -5.88 5.79
CA THR A 136 6.07 -4.47 5.64
C THR A 136 6.76 -4.26 4.30
N VAL A 137 6.31 -3.28 3.52
CA VAL A 137 6.92 -2.85 2.26
C VAL A 137 7.48 -1.46 2.43
N THR A 138 8.79 -1.29 2.15
CA THR A 138 9.47 0.01 2.28
C THR A 138 9.36 0.86 1.02
N PRO A 139 9.61 2.17 1.09
CA PRO A 139 9.53 3.08 -0.05
C PRO A 139 10.40 2.63 -1.25
N GLY A 140 9.91 2.86 -2.45
CA GLY A 140 10.59 2.58 -3.71
C GLY A 140 10.50 1.15 -4.20
N VAL A 141 9.84 0.25 -3.46
CA VAL A 141 9.77 -1.18 -3.80
C VAL A 141 8.73 -1.45 -4.89
N ILE A 142 9.09 -2.31 -5.83
CA ILE A 142 8.18 -2.90 -6.83
C ILE A 142 7.95 -4.38 -6.48
N ILE A 143 6.71 -4.77 -6.26
CA ILE A 143 6.29 -6.17 -6.13
C ILE A 143 5.79 -6.65 -7.50
N GLY A 144 6.50 -7.57 -8.12
CA GLY A 144 6.20 -8.07 -9.45
C GLY A 144 4.91 -8.87 -9.53
N GLU A 145 4.40 -9.02 -10.75
CA GLU A 145 3.18 -9.77 -11.04
C GLU A 145 3.24 -11.21 -10.53
N ASN A 146 2.16 -11.72 -9.95
CA ASN A 146 2.04 -13.05 -9.34
C ASN A 146 3.04 -13.30 -8.19
N ALA A 147 3.76 -12.30 -7.70
CA ALA A 147 4.69 -12.48 -6.58
C ALA A 147 3.93 -12.79 -5.29
N VAL A 148 4.57 -13.56 -4.42
CA VAL A 148 4.07 -13.86 -3.08
C VAL A 148 5.08 -13.39 -2.04
N VAL A 149 4.62 -12.56 -1.13
CA VAL A 149 5.39 -12.11 0.03
C VAL A 149 4.89 -12.86 1.25
N ALA A 150 5.73 -13.72 1.82
CA ALA A 150 5.36 -14.54 2.98
C ALA A 150 5.07 -13.68 4.22
N ALA A 151 4.21 -14.19 5.10
CA ALA A 151 3.83 -13.49 6.32
C ALA A 151 5.04 -13.06 7.16
N GLY A 152 4.97 -11.85 7.75
CA GLY A 152 6.01 -11.27 8.58
C GLY A 152 7.27 -10.82 7.84
N ALA A 153 7.28 -10.85 6.51
CA ALA A 153 8.44 -10.40 5.74
C ALA A 153 8.55 -8.86 5.71
N VAL A 154 9.80 -8.35 5.68
CA VAL A 154 10.12 -6.94 5.44
C VAL A 154 10.78 -6.80 4.08
N VAL A 155 10.05 -6.23 3.12
CA VAL A 155 10.48 -6.08 1.74
C VAL A 155 11.19 -4.74 1.56
N THR A 156 12.51 -4.80 1.30
CA THR A 156 13.38 -3.63 1.17
C THR A 156 14.01 -3.50 -0.23
N ARG A 157 13.64 -4.37 -1.16
CA ARG A 157 14.07 -4.39 -2.56
C ARG A 157 12.97 -4.98 -3.42
N ASP A 158 13.05 -4.70 -4.72
CA ASP A 158 12.09 -5.23 -5.68
C ASP A 158 11.98 -6.75 -5.63
N VAL A 159 10.75 -7.22 -5.81
CA VAL A 159 10.40 -8.64 -5.88
C VAL A 159 10.13 -8.99 -7.34
N PRO A 160 10.89 -9.93 -7.92
CA PRO A 160 10.65 -10.34 -9.31
C PRO A 160 9.25 -10.94 -9.52
N PRO A 161 8.68 -10.86 -10.72
CA PRO A 161 7.45 -11.56 -11.05
C PRO A 161 7.55 -13.08 -10.76
N ASN A 162 6.46 -13.68 -10.33
CA ASN A 162 6.36 -15.10 -9.99
C ASN A 162 7.35 -15.57 -8.89
N ALA A 163 7.92 -14.66 -8.10
CA ALA A 163 8.79 -15.02 -7.00
C ALA A 163 8.02 -15.14 -5.68
N VAL A 164 8.44 -16.08 -4.83
CA VAL A 164 8.07 -16.14 -3.43
C VAL A 164 9.24 -15.60 -2.60
N VAL A 165 8.98 -14.58 -1.80
CA VAL A 165 9.97 -13.99 -0.89
C VAL A 165 9.57 -14.15 0.57
N ALA A 166 10.55 -14.26 1.46
CA ALA A 166 10.32 -14.39 2.91
C ALA A 166 11.49 -13.79 3.70
N GLY A 167 11.25 -13.47 4.98
CA GLY A 167 12.26 -13.07 5.95
C GLY A 167 12.44 -11.56 6.12
N ILE A 168 13.39 -11.18 6.97
CA ILE A 168 13.77 -9.81 7.33
C ILE A 168 15.28 -9.67 7.19
N PRO A 169 15.78 -8.98 6.16
CA PRO A 169 15.04 -8.51 4.99
C PRO A 169 14.60 -9.66 4.07
N ALA A 170 13.50 -9.46 3.34
CA ALA A 170 12.94 -10.48 2.45
C ALA A 170 13.94 -10.92 1.35
N ARG A 171 13.98 -12.22 1.08
CA ARG A 171 14.81 -12.85 0.04
C ARG A 171 13.97 -13.83 -0.76
N VAL A 172 14.30 -13.99 -2.03
CA VAL A 172 13.67 -14.99 -2.90
C VAL A 172 13.97 -16.39 -2.35
N ILE A 173 12.92 -17.14 -2.04
CA ILE A 173 13.02 -18.53 -1.57
C ILE A 173 12.52 -19.54 -2.59
N LYS A 174 11.72 -19.08 -3.58
CA LYS A 174 11.14 -19.94 -4.60
C LYS A 174 10.71 -19.10 -5.81
N ILE A 175 10.73 -19.72 -6.99
CA ILE A 175 10.06 -19.20 -8.21
C ILE A 175 8.85 -20.09 -8.50
N ILE A 176 7.69 -19.47 -8.72
CA ILE A 176 6.45 -20.15 -9.10
C ILE A 176 6.57 -20.50 -10.59
N LYS A 177 6.58 -21.77 -10.93
CA LYS A 177 6.52 -22.22 -12.32
C LYS A 177 5.10 -22.04 -12.85
N SER A 178 4.95 -21.43 -14.02
CA SER A 178 3.66 -21.36 -14.70
C SER A 178 3.26 -22.76 -15.18
N THR A 179 2.09 -23.25 -14.78
CA THR A 179 1.54 -24.57 -15.15
C THR A 179 0.99 -24.60 -16.60
N LYS A 180 1.32 -23.62 -17.45
CA LYS A 180 0.80 -23.57 -18.84
C LYS A 180 1.55 -24.44 -19.85
N GLU A 181 2.59 -25.18 -19.44
CA GLU A 181 3.37 -26.05 -20.36
C GLU A 181 3.02 -27.54 -20.30
N ASP A 182 2.17 -28.00 -19.37
CA ASP A 182 1.85 -29.44 -19.21
C ASP A 182 0.51 -29.86 -19.85
N GLN A 183 -0.05 -29.07 -20.77
CA GLN A 183 -1.22 -29.43 -21.58
C GLN A 183 -0.90 -29.34 -23.07
N LYS A 184 0.01 -30.19 -23.53
CA LYS A 184 0.12 -30.55 -24.92
C LYS A 184 0.21 -32.08 -25.07
#